data_1217d00979b3de4779e122f798277f84
#
_entry.id   1217d00979b3de4779e122f798277f84
#
_cell.length_a   1.000
_cell.length_b   1.000
_cell.length_c   1.000
_cell.angle_alpha   90.00
_cell.angle_beta   90.00
_cell.angle_gamma   90.00
#
_symmetry.space_group_name_H-M   'P 1'
#
loop_
_entity.id
_entity.type
_entity.pdbx_description
1 polymer ?
#
loop_
_entity_poly.entity_id
_entity_poly.type
_entity_poly.pdbx_seq_one_letter_code
_entity_poly.pdbx_strand_id
1 'polypeptide(L)'
;GAHGEFTSLMIVKKYFEDREEKRTKVIVPDSAHGTNPASATMAGFDVVEIASNERGMVDLEALAEALDEETAALMLTNPNTLGIFEEDILKITEMVHDVGGLVYYDGANMNAIMGYAKPGLMDFDLMHFNLHKTFSTPHGGGGPGSGPVGVKDFLAPYLPKPVLKKDEESYYWDYQRPKSIGKVHSFYGNYGVMLRAWAYIKTVGGKGLKKTTENAVLNANYLKARLKEDFELPYAEDSLHEFVLSGSRQKEEGVSTLQIAKRLLDYDQYAPTIYFPLVVKEAMMIEPTETENIETLDHFVETMLTISREIKENPEM
;
A
#
# COMPACT_ATOMS: atom_id res chain seq x y z
N GLY A 1 2.86 -5.05 9.48
CA GLY A 1 2.06 -4.99 8.24
C GLY A 1 1.75 -6.36 7.69
N ALA A 2 2.75 -7.13 7.30
CA ALA A 2 2.56 -8.46 6.69
C ALA A 2 1.67 -9.42 7.51
N HIS A 3 1.71 -9.35 8.85
CA HIS A 3 0.79 -10.12 9.68
C HIS A 3 -0.68 -9.65 9.55
N GLY A 4 -0.93 -8.36 9.39
CA GLY A 4 -2.27 -7.83 9.15
C GLY A 4 -2.82 -8.26 7.79
N GLU A 5 -1.98 -8.21 6.77
CA GLU A 5 -2.27 -8.70 5.42
C GLU A 5 -2.61 -10.20 5.42
N PHE A 6 -1.71 -11.03 5.96
CA PHE A 6 -1.93 -12.46 6.10
C PHE A 6 -3.17 -12.80 6.94
N THR A 7 -3.40 -12.08 8.05
CA THR A 7 -4.60 -12.24 8.89
C THR A 7 -5.87 -12.03 8.08
N SER A 8 -5.90 -11.00 7.22
CA SER A 8 -7.04 -10.70 6.36
C SER A 8 -7.35 -11.86 5.41
N LEU A 9 -6.35 -12.43 4.78
CA LEU A 9 -6.51 -13.58 3.88
C LEU A 9 -6.91 -14.87 4.62
N MET A 10 -6.44 -15.07 5.84
CA MET A 10 -6.91 -16.17 6.69
C MET A 10 -8.38 -16.01 7.08
N ILE A 11 -8.86 -14.77 7.25
CA ILE A 11 -10.29 -14.47 7.46
C ILE A 11 -11.08 -14.80 6.21
N VAL A 12 -10.63 -14.39 5.03
CA VAL A 12 -11.25 -14.74 3.74
C VAL A 12 -11.37 -16.26 3.60
N LYS A 13 -10.29 -16.98 3.82
CA LYS A 13 -10.26 -18.44 3.75
C LYS A 13 -11.28 -19.08 4.69
N LYS A 14 -11.26 -18.68 5.96
CA LYS A 14 -12.16 -19.22 6.97
C LYS A 14 -13.63 -18.90 6.70
N TYR A 15 -13.91 -17.73 6.13
CA TYR A 15 -15.24 -17.33 5.74
C TYR A 15 -15.84 -18.29 4.70
N PHE A 16 -15.10 -18.65 3.67
CA PHE A 16 -15.56 -19.57 2.62
C PHE A 16 -15.59 -21.04 3.10
N GLU A 17 -14.59 -21.46 3.90
CA GLU A 17 -14.64 -22.79 4.54
C GLU A 17 -15.88 -23.00 5.40
N ASP A 18 -16.30 -21.99 6.17
CA ASP A 18 -17.45 -22.05 7.06
C ASP A 18 -18.79 -22.11 6.29
N ARG A 19 -18.77 -21.74 5.02
CA ARG A 19 -19.89 -21.76 4.07
C ARG A 19 -19.86 -22.97 3.14
N GLU A 20 -18.84 -23.84 3.29
CA GLU A 20 -18.59 -24.99 2.42
C GLU A 20 -18.42 -24.58 0.94
N GLU A 21 -17.97 -23.34 0.67
CA GLU A 21 -17.68 -22.82 -0.65
C GLU A 21 -16.20 -23.05 -0.98
N LYS A 22 -15.93 -23.73 -2.11
CA LYS A 22 -14.58 -23.95 -2.58
C LYS A 22 -14.14 -22.77 -3.45
N ARG A 23 -13.40 -21.83 -2.84
CA ARG A 23 -12.79 -20.71 -3.53
C ARG A 23 -11.28 -20.78 -3.39
N THR A 24 -10.58 -20.81 -4.50
CA THR A 24 -9.18 -21.21 -4.54
C THR A 24 -8.25 -20.08 -4.96
N LYS A 25 -8.77 -19.01 -5.60
CA LYS A 25 -7.90 -17.99 -6.17
C LYS A 25 -8.09 -16.60 -5.56
N VAL A 26 -6.98 -15.89 -5.51
CA VAL A 26 -6.91 -14.47 -5.16
C VAL A 26 -6.37 -13.72 -6.37
N ILE A 27 -7.07 -12.66 -6.79
CA ILE A 27 -6.66 -11.78 -7.87
C ILE A 27 -5.82 -10.66 -7.30
N VAL A 28 -4.74 -10.29 -8.00
CA VAL A 28 -3.80 -9.24 -7.61
C VAL A 28 -3.40 -8.42 -8.84
N PRO A 29 -3.48 -7.08 -8.84
CA PRO A 29 -2.94 -6.27 -9.93
C PRO A 29 -1.42 -6.41 -10.06
N ASP A 30 -0.88 -6.29 -11.28
CA ASP A 30 0.55 -6.32 -11.58
C ASP A 30 1.35 -5.17 -10.92
N SER A 31 0.66 -4.09 -10.55
CA SER A 31 1.21 -2.97 -9.78
C SER A 31 1.25 -3.23 -8.27
N ALA A 32 0.72 -4.36 -7.77
CA ALA A 32 0.65 -4.63 -6.33
C ALA A 32 2.03 -4.81 -5.71
N HIS A 33 2.11 -4.54 -4.40
CA HIS A 33 3.30 -4.85 -3.62
C HIS A 33 3.53 -6.37 -3.56
N GLY A 34 4.78 -6.81 -3.68
CA GLY A 34 5.13 -8.24 -3.72
C GLY A 34 4.72 -9.07 -2.50
N THR A 35 4.37 -8.42 -1.37
CA THR A 35 3.82 -9.12 -0.21
C THR A 35 2.38 -9.59 -0.42
N ASN A 36 1.61 -8.96 -1.31
CA ASN A 36 0.22 -9.37 -1.59
C ASN A 36 0.16 -10.80 -2.17
N PRO A 37 0.81 -11.10 -3.30
CA PRO A 37 0.85 -12.47 -3.81
C PRO A 37 1.52 -13.46 -2.85
N ALA A 38 2.54 -13.03 -2.11
CA ALA A 38 3.19 -13.89 -1.11
C ALA A 38 2.25 -14.28 0.03
N SER A 39 1.47 -13.33 0.56
CA SER A 39 0.48 -13.59 1.62
C SER A 39 -0.66 -14.48 1.12
N ALA A 40 -1.12 -14.29 -0.14
CA ALA A 40 -2.12 -15.15 -0.75
C ALA A 40 -1.63 -16.60 -0.87
N THR A 41 -0.42 -16.80 -1.37
CA THR A 41 0.20 -18.13 -1.46
C THR A 41 0.37 -18.77 -0.08
N MET A 42 0.83 -18.02 0.93
CA MET A 42 0.96 -18.50 2.31
C MET A 42 -0.39 -18.90 2.92
N ALA A 43 -1.47 -18.22 2.58
CA ALA A 43 -2.82 -18.57 2.99
C ALA A 43 -3.37 -19.80 2.24
N GLY A 44 -2.67 -20.26 1.19
CA GLY A 44 -3.01 -21.43 0.39
C GLY A 44 -3.99 -21.15 -0.76
N PHE A 45 -3.95 -19.93 -1.28
CA PHE A 45 -4.65 -19.53 -2.50
C PHE A 45 -3.71 -19.57 -3.71
N ASP A 46 -4.26 -19.85 -4.86
CA ASP A 46 -3.65 -19.59 -6.15
C ASP A 46 -3.72 -18.09 -6.48
N VAL A 47 -2.63 -17.52 -6.98
CA VAL A 47 -2.58 -16.10 -7.33
C VAL A 47 -2.80 -15.94 -8.82
N VAL A 48 -3.75 -15.08 -9.17
CA VAL A 48 -4.00 -14.65 -10.55
C VAL A 48 -3.63 -13.17 -10.66
N GLU A 49 -2.59 -12.85 -11.41
CA GLU A 49 -2.19 -11.49 -11.70
C GLU A 49 -2.99 -10.94 -12.87
N ILE A 50 -3.48 -9.70 -12.74
CA ILE A 50 -4.16 -8.96 -13.81
C ILE A 50 -3.37 -7.72 -14.21
N ALA A 51 -3.41 -7.40 -15.50
CA ALA A 51 -2.68 -6.25 -16.03
C ALA A 51 -3.29 -4.92 -15.61
N SER A 52 -2.43 -3.90 -15.51
CA SER A 52 -2.86 -2.51 -15.50
C SER A 52 -3.16 -2.03 -16.93
N ASN A 53 -4.10 -1.09 -17.06
CA ASN A 53 -4.38 -0.40 -18.32
C ASN A 53 -3.31 0.67 -18.63
N GLU A 54 -3.44 1.35 -19.78
CA GLU A 54 -2.51 2.41 -20.22
C GLU A 54 -2.40 3.60 -19.26
N ARG A 55 -3.38 3.77 -18.37
CA ARG A 55 -3.40 4.81 -17.32
C ARG A 55 -2.78 4.33 -16.00
N GLY A 56 -2.31 3.08 -15.91
CA GLY A 56 -1.74 2.51 -14.69
C GLY A 56 -2.78 2.11 -13.63
N MET A 57 -4.04 1.99 -14.00
CA MET A 57 -5.14 1.49 -13.15
C MET A 57 -5.50 0.05 -13.53
N VAL A 58 -6.34 -0.59 -12.73
CA VAL A 58 -6.85 -1.94 -13.04
C VAL A 58 -7.52 -1.95 -14.41
N ASP A 59 -7.13 -2.89 -15.27
CA ASP A 59 -7.83 -3.16 -16.51
C ASP A 59 -9.12 -3.94 -16.22
N LEU A 60 -10.27 -3.30 -16.49
CA LEU A 60 -11.59 -3.88 -16.20
C LEU A 60 -11.93 -5.09 -17.08
N GLU A 61 -11.39 -5.17 -18.30
CA GLU A 61 -11.61 -6.32 -19.17
C GLU A 61 -10.78 -7.50 -18.65
N ALA A 62 -9.51 -7.27 -18.31
CA ALA A 62 -8.66 -8.28 -17.69
C ALA A 62 -9.23 -8.77 -16.33
N LEU A 63 -9.80 -7.86 -15.54
CA LEU A 63 -10.48 -8.23 -14.30
C LEU A 63 -11.71 -9.12 -14.59
N ALA A 64 -12.55 -8.74 -15.57
CA ALA A 64 -13.73 -9.51 -15.93
C ALA A 64 -13.39 -10.93 -16.42
N GLU A 65 -12.32 -11.08 -17.19
CA GLU A 65 -11.84 -12.39 -17.66
C GLU A 65 -11.28 -13.26 -16.51
N ALA A 66 -10.70 -12.64 -15.50
CA ALA A 66 -10.13 -13.34 -14.36
C ALA A 66 -11.18 -13.77 -13.32
N LEU A 67 -12.33 -13.09 -13.27
CA LEU A 67 -13.38 -13.33 -12.28
C LEU A 67 -14.22 -14.58 -12.63
N ASP A 68 -14.42 -15.44 -11.62
CA ASP A 68 -15.31 -16.59 -11.70
C ASP A 68 -15.74 -17.04 -10.28
N GLU A 69 -16.45 -18.17 -10.21
CA GLU A 69 -16.96 -18.77 -8.98
C GLU A 69 -15.85 -19.30 -8.02
N GLU A 70 -14.63 -19.48 -8.51
CA GLU A 70 -13.48 -19.86 -7.67
C GLU A 70 -12.75 -18.65 -7.05
N THR A 71 -13.15 -17.42 -7.40
CA THR A 71 -12.55 -16.20 -6.89
C THR A 71 -12.88 -16.01 -5.41
N ALA A 72 -11.87 -16.07 -4.54
CA ALA A 72 -12.01 -15.81 -3.11
C ALA A 72 -11.92 -14.32 -2.81
N ALA A 73 -10.94 -13.62 -3.39
CA ALA A 73 -10.78 -12.20 -3.17
C ALA A 73 -10.00 -11.49 -4.29
N LEU A 74 -10.22 -10.18 -4.39
CA LEU A 74 -9.29 -9.24 -5.02
C LEU A 74 -8.53 -8.53 -3.92
N MET A 75 -7.19 -8.51 -4.01
CA MET A 75 -6.31 -7.68 -3.17
C MET A 75 -5.94 -6.40 -3.91
N LEU A 76 -6.33 -5.25 -3.38
CA LEU A 76 -6.13 -3.97 -4.04
C LEU A 76 -5.56 -2.92 -3.09
N THR A 77 -4.60 -2.15 -3.59
CA THR A 77 -4.10 -0.92 -2.94
C THR A 77 -4.74 0.28 -3.65
N ASN A 78 -5.32 1.22 -2.91
CA ASN A 78 -5.86 2.44 -3.50
C ASN A 78 -5.55 3.68 -2.62
N PRO A 79 -4.71 4.64 -3.10
CA PRO A 79 -4.06 4.63 -4.42
C PRO A 79 -3.08 3.44 -4.57
N ASN A 80 -2.81 3.07 -5.82
CA ASN A 80 -1.88 1.99 -6.13
C ASN A 80 -0.41 2.43 -5.98
N THR A 81 0.54 1.54 -6.25
CA THR A 81 1.99 1.79 -6.09
C THR A 81 2.58 2.75 -7.13
N LEU A 82 1.79 3.20 -8.09
CA LEU A 82 2.14 4.30 -9.01
C LEU A 82 1.70 5.67 -8.45
N GLY A 83 1.06 5.69 -7.28
CA GLY A 83 0.46 6.88 -6.68
C GLY A 83 -0.88 7.28 -7.30
N ILE A 84 -1.49 6.43 -8.10
CA ILE A 84 -2.71 6.70 -8.87
C ILE A 84 -3.93 6.15 -8.13
N PHE A 85 -5.00 6.95 -8.04
CA PHE A 85 -6.26 6.52 -7.45
C PHE A 85 -7.10 5.75 -8.47
N GLU A 86 -7.63 4.58 -8.08
CA GLU A 86 -8.54 3.78 -8.90
C GLU A 86 -9.89 4.48 -9.01
N GLU A 87 -10.12 5.17 -10.12
CA GLU A 87 -11.35 5.96 -10.35
C GLU A 87 -12.59 5.05 -10.44
N ASP A 88 -12.44 3.86 -11.00
CA ASP A 88 -13.50 2.85 -11.18
C ASP A 88 -13.68 1.93 -9.97
N ILE A 89 -13.18 2.33 -8.78
CA ILE A 89 -13.15 1.44 -7.60
C ILE A 89 -14.51 0.82 -7.26
N LEU A 90 -15.61 1.56 -7.37
CA LEU A 90 -16.95 1.03 -7.08
C LEU A 90 -17.38 -0.02 -8.10
N LYS A 91 -17.00 0.13 -9.37
CA LYS A 91 -17.26 -0.88 -10.40
C LYS A 91 -16.40 -2.12 -10.20
N ILE A 92 -15.13 -1.93 -9.83
CA ILE A 92 -14.21 -3.04 -9.50
C ILE A 92 -14.77 -3.86 -8.33
N THR A 93 -15.21 -3.21 -7.25
CA THR A 93 -15.76 -3.93 -6.09
C THR A 93 -17.09 -4.62 -6.42
N GLU A 94 -17.96 -3.98 -7.18
CA GLU A 94 -19.21 -4.59 -7.68
C GLU A 94 -18.94 -5.87 -8.49
N MET A 95 -18.01 -5.82 -9.47
CA MET A 95 -17.65 -6.98 -10.28
C MET A 95 -17.17 -8.17 -9.44
N VAL A 96 -16.37 -7.92 -8.40
CA VAL A 96 -15.89 -8.98 -7.50
C VAL A 96 -17.02 -9.53 -6.63
N HIS A 97 -17.89 -8.65 -6.12
CA HIS A 97 -19.04 -9.06 -5.33
C HIS A 97 -20.08 -9.84 -6.14
N ASP A 98 -20.27 -9.53 -7.41
CA ASP A 98 -21.21 -10.23 -8.32
C ASP A 98 -20.87 -11.71 -8.49
N VAL A 99 -19.60 -12.07 -8.44
CA VAL A 99 -19.16 -13.48 -8.42
C VAL A 99 -19.09 -14.05 -6.99
N GLY A 100 -19.46 -13.27 -5.98
CA GLY A 100 -19.44 -13.65 -4.57
C GLY A 100 -18.05 -13.64 -3.92
N GLY A 101 -17.04 -13.04 -4.56
CA GLY A 101 -15.72 -12.80 -4.00
C GLY A 101 -15.73 -11.67 -2.96
N LEU A 102 -14.63 -11.53 -2.22
CA LEU A 102 -14.42 -10.45 -1.26
C LEU A 102 -13.39 -9.45 -1.78
N VAL A 103 -13.45 -8.20 -1.30
CA VAL A 103 -12.47 -7.17 -1.68
C VAL A 103 -11.66 -6.76 -0.47
N TYR A 104 -10.34 -6.96 -0.58
CA TYR A 104 -9.39 -6.60 0.46
C TYR A 104 -8.64 -5.32 0.07
N TYR A 105 -8.59 -4.38 0.99
CA TYR A 105 -7.85 -3.13 0.88
C TYR A 105 -6.48 -3.23 1.56
N ASP A 106 -5.43 -3.11 0.78
CA ASP A 106 -4.09 -2.86 1.32
C ASP A 106 -3.96 -1.36 1.63
N GLY A 107 -4.16 -1.03 2.89
CA GLY A 107 -4.08 0.34 3.41
C GLY A 107 -2.69 0.69 3.94
N ALA A 108 -1.64 0.10 3.41
CA ALA A 108 -0.26 0.33 3.86
C ALA A 108 0.08 1.82 3.94
N ASN A 109 -0.35 2.61 2.96
CA ASN A 109 -0.06 4.04 2.83
C ASN A 109 -1.33 4.89 3.04
N MET A 110 -1.84 4.95 4.27
CA MET A 110 -3.03 5.73 4.62
C MET A 110 -2.85 7.25 4.46
N ASN A 111 -1.60 7.76 4.47
CA ASN A 111 -1.28 9.17 4.26
C ASN A 111 -1.80 9.75 2.94
N ALA A 112 -2.11 8.90 1.96
CA ALA A 112 -2.67 9.34 0.69
C ALA A 112 -4.15 9.77 0.77
N ILE A 113 -4.93 9.25 1.73
CA ILE A 113 -6.41 9.35 1.69
C ILE A 113 -7.05 9.84 2.99
N MET A 114 -6.30 10.06 4.07
CA MET A 114 -6.89 10.44 5.37
C MET A 114 -7.71 11.72 5.27
N GLY A 115 -8.98 11.62 5.66
CA GLY A 115 -9.94 12.73 5.64
C GLY A 115 -10.59 13.01 4.28
N TYR A 116 -10.26 12.24 3.24
CA TYR A 116 -10.81 12.36 1.89
C TYR A 116 -11.57 11.13 1.43
N ALA A 117 -10.97 9.95 1.48
CA ALA A 117 -11.61 8.72 1.12
C ALA A 117 -11.75 7.78 2.31
N LYS A 118 -12.75 6.90 2.26
CA LYS A 118 -13.03 5.91 3.30
C LYS A 118 -13.15 4.54 2.65
N PRO A 119 -12.29 3.57 2.98
CA PRO A 119 -12.34 2.23 2.38
C PRO A 119 -13.74 1.57 2.46
N GLY A 120 -14.46 1.76 3.57
CA GLY A 120 -15.83 1.25 3.70
C GLY A 120 -16.84 1.87 2.72
N LEU A 121 -16.62 3.11 2.23
CA LEU A 121 -17.46 3.74 1.20
C LEU A 121 -17.02 3.36 -0.23
N MET A 122 -15.84 2.80 -0.39
CA MET A 122 -15.35 2.17 -1.61
C MET A 122 -15.71 0.68 -1.68
N ASP A 123 -16.54 0.22 -0.75
CA ASP A 123 -17.10 -1.12 -0.62
C ASP A 123 -16.09 -2.26 -0.36
N PHE A 124 -14.92 -1.95 0.20
CA PHE A 124 -13.99 -2.97 0.69
C PHE A 124 -14.58 -3.74 1.89
N ASP A 125 -14.36 -5.05 1.94
CA ASP A 125 -14.87 -5.93 2.99
C ASP A 125 -13.93 -6.05 4.18
N LEU A 126 -12.63 -5.98 3.89
CA LEU A 126 -11.58 -6.05 4.90
C LEU A 126 -10.38 -5.22 4.47
N MET A 127 -9.63 -4.79 5.47
CA MET A 127 -8.45 -3.97 5.25
C MET A 127 -7.40 -4.18 6.34
N HIS A 128 -6.14 -3.87 6.02
CA HIS A 128 -5.17 -3.54 7.05
C HIS A 128 -4.57 -2.16 6.77
N PHE A 129 -3.88 -1.60 7.75
CA PHE A 129 -3.02 -0.44 7.56
C PHE A 129 -1.78 -0.55 8.45
N ASN A 130 -0.72 0.17 8.08
CA ASN A 130 0.56 0.06 8.75
C ASN A 130 0.80 1.20 9.73
N LEU A 131 0.90 0.90 11.04
CA LEU A 131 1.23 1.92 12.04
C LEU A 131 2.64 2.49 11.85
N HIS A 132 3.56 1.66 11.35
CA HIS A 132 4.96 2.00 11.09
C HIS A 132 5.21 2.74 9.77
N LYS A 133 4.16 3.19 9.09
CA LYS A 133 4.24 4.11 7.93
C LYS A 133 3.60 5.44 8.31
N THR A 134 2.33 5.62 8.04
CA THR A 134 1.57 6.86 8.23
C THR A 134 1.51 7.35 9.68
N PHE A 135 1.58 6.46 10.68
CA PHE A 135 1.29 6.80 12.08
C PHE A 135 2.54 6.98 12.96
N SER A 136 3.67 7.33 12.34
CA SER A 136 4.91 7.77 13.04
C SER A 136 5.45 6.78 14.07
N THR A 137 5.45 5.48 13.73
CA THR A 137 6.03 4.45 14.61
C THR A 137 7.22 3.76 13.95
N PRO A 138 8.12 3.14 14.73
CA PRO A 138 9.27 2.47 14.15
C PRO A 138 8.88 1.20 13.38
N HIS A 139 9.65 0.90 12.33
CA HIS A 139 9.61 -0.37 11.59
C HIS A 139 10.79 -1.28 11.98
N GLY A 140 11.96 -0.70 12.22
CA GLY A 140 13.16 -1.40 12.67
C GLY A 140 13.72 -2.42 11.67
N GLY A 141 13.52 -2.19 10.35
CA GLY A 141 14.04 -3.12 9.32
C GLY A 141 13.47 -4.53 9.42
N GLY A 142 12.17 -4.67 9.68
CA GLY A 142 11.49 -5.95 9.93
C GLY A 142 11.26 -6.24 11.42
N GLY A 143 11.40 -5.21 12.28
CA GLY A 143 11.20 -5.27 13.72
C GLY A 143 9.76 -4.95 14.17
N PRO A 144 9.57 -3.97 15.05
CA PRO A 144 8.33 -3.79 15.83
C PRO A 144 7.16 -3.14 15.07
N GLY A 145 6.98 -3.40 13.80
CA GLY A 145 5.83 -2.90 13.03
C GLY A 145 4.49 -3.44 13.55
N SER A 146 3.38 -2.86 13.06
CA SER A 146 2.03 -3.32 13.39
C SER A 146 1.08 -3.07 12.24
N GLY A 147 0.11 -3.97 12.05
CA GLY A 147 -0.90 -3.94 10.99
C GLY A 147 -2.29 -4.21 11.56
N PRO A 148 -2.97 -3.21 12.13
CA PRO A 148 -4.37 -3.37 12.50
C PRO A 148 -5.23 -3.81 11.32
N VAL A 149 -6.19 -4.69 11.59
CA VAL A 149 -7.14 -5.22 10.62
C VAL A 149 -8.54 -4.71 10.94
N GLY A 150 -9.21 -4.17 9.92
CA GLY A 150 -10.63 -3.80 9.96
C GLY A 150 -11.41 -4.69 9.01
N VAL A 151 -12.64 -5.03 9.38
CA VAL A 151 -13.53 -5.87 8.57
C VAL A 151 -14.97 -5.36 8.64
N LYS A 152 -15.80 -5.64 7.60
CA LYS A 152 -17.24 -5.47 7.67
C LYS A 152 -17.84 -6.41 8.73
N ASP A 153 -19.02 -6.06 9.26
CA ASP A 153 -19.65 -6.76 10.39
C ASP A 153 -19.83 -8.26 10.16
N PHE A 154 -20.15 -8.69 8.95
CA PHE A 154 -20.35 -10.11 8.63
C PHE A 154 -19.06 -10.94 8.74
N LEU A 155 -17.89 -10.33 8.66
CA LEU A 155 -16.58 -10.95 8.85
C LEU A 155 -16.07 -10.88 10.30
N ALA A 156 -16.66 -10.04 11.15
CA ALA A 156 -16.23 -9.86 12.53
C ALA A 156 -16.18 -11.16 13.36
N PRO A 157 -17.04 -12.18 13.15
CA PRO A 157 -16.94 -13.46 13.85
C PRO A 157 -15.62 -14.21 13.62
N TYR A 158 -14.96 -13.98 12.48
CA TYR A 158 -13.73 -14.66 12.07
C TYR A 158 -12.46 -14.01 12.59
N LEU A 159 -12.53 -12.79 13.14
CA LEU A 159 -11.38 -12.09 13.71
C LEU A 159 -10.61 -12.95 14.71
N PRO A 160 -9.29 -12.75 14.85
CA PRO A 160 -8.43 -13.48 15.79
C PRO A 160 -8.98 -13.44 17.23
N LYS A 161 -8.68 -14.48 18.01
CA LYS A 161 -8.99 -14.56 19.43
C LYS A 161 -7.74 -14.68 20.29
N PRO A 162 -7.79 -14.22 21.58
CA PRO A 162 -8.92 -13.58 22.25
C PRO A 162 -9.12 -12.14 21.83
N VAL A 163 -10.30 -11.61 22.11
CA VAL A 163 -10.63 -10.19 21.99
C VAL A 163 -10.72 -9.57 23.38
N LEU A 164 -10.18 -8.38 23.58
CA LEU A 164 -10.34 -7.65 24.82
C LEU A 164 -11.79 -7.12 24.91
N LYS A 165 -12.49 -7.52 25.95
CA LYS A 165 -13.83 -7.02 26.30
C LYS A 165 -13.80 -6.32 27.65
N LYS A 166 -14.83 -5.49 27.88
CA LYS A 166 -15.07 -4.81 29.14
C LYS A 166 -16.48 -5.15 29.60
N ASP A 167 -16.61 -5.55 30.86
CA ASP A 167 -17.85 -5.58 31.61
C ASP A 167 -17.96 -4.36 32.54
N GLU A 168 -18.89 -4.36 33.50
CA GLU A 168 -19.11 -3.25 34.43
C GLU A 168 -17.93 -3.04 35.38
N GLU A 169 -17.17 -4.08 35.70
CA GLU A 169 -16.15 -4.08 36.75
C GLU A 169 -14.72 -4.13 36.21
N SER A 170 -14.50 -4.81 35.07
CA SER A 170 -13.12 -5.11 34.61
C SER A 170 -12.99 -5.31 33.10
N TYR A 171 -11.74 -5.39 32.67
CA TYR A 171 -11.40 -5.86 31.33
C TYR A 171 -11.03 -7.34 31.38
N TYR A 172 -11.48 -8.11 30.39
CA TYR A 172 -11.17 -9.53 30.28
C TYR A 172 -10.90 -9.96 28.84
N TRP A 173 -10.23 -11.11 28.68
CA TRP A 173 -9.97 -11.72 27.39
C TRP A 173 -11.07 -12.70 27.03
N ASP A 174 -11.82 -12.40 25.96
CA ASP A 174 -12.87 -13.25 25.44
C ASP A 174 -12.30 -14.27 24.43
N TYR A 175 -12.30 -15.54 24.81
CA TYR A 175 -11.91 -16.69 24.00
C TYR A 175 -13.11 -17.38 23.33
N GLN A 176 -14.34 -17.03 23.68
CA GLN A 176 -15.58 -17.66 23.21
C GLN A 176 -15.97 -17.19 21.80
N ARG A 177 -15.09 -17.50 20.82
CA ARG A 177 -15.25 -17.12 19.41
C ARG A 177 -15.07 -18.36 18.52
N PRO A 178 -16.13 -19.17 18.32
CA PRO A 178 -16.03 -20.47 17.65
C PRO A 178 -15.64 -20.35 16.17
N LYS A 179 -16.00 -19.26 15.48
CA LYS A 179 -15.68 -19.01 14.07
C LYS A 179 -14.32 -18.36 13.85
N SER A 180 -13.65 -17.91 14.91
CA SER A 180 -12.37 -17.21 14.82
C SER A 180 -11.30 -18.06 14.11
N ILE A 181 -10.45 -17.40 13.32
CA ILE A 181 -9.24 -18.01 12.73
C ILE A 181 -8.21 -18.44 13.80
N GLY A 182 -8.44 -18.16 15.07
CA GLY A 182 -7.49 -18.47 16.15
C GLY A 182 -6.50 -17.36 16.42
N LYS A 183 -5.29 -17.73 16.83
CA LYS A 183 -4.17 -16.79 17.03
C LYS A 183 -3.30 -16.73 15.77
N VAL A 184 -3.00 -15.55 15.29
CA VAL A 184 -2.04 -15.35 14.19
C VAL A 184 -0.61 -15.29 14.72
N HIS A 185 -0.43 -14.77 15.95
CA HIS A 185 0.87 -14.67 16.62
C HIS A 185 0.77 -15.07 18.10
N SER A 186 1.92 -15.29 18.74
CA SER A 186 2.00 -15.66 20.16
C SER A 186 1.62 -14.52 21.12
N PHE A 187 1.63 -13.27 20.66
CA PHE A 187 1.26 -12.07 21.42
C PHE A 187 0.27 -11.19 20.63
N TYR A 188 -0.25 -10.14 21.26
CA TYR A 188 -1.36 -9.34 20.72
C TYR A 188 -0.92 -8.10 19.94
N GLY A 189 0.32 -8.05 19.50
CA GLY A 189 0.92 -6.94 18.80
C GLY A 189 1.90 -6.14 19.67
N ASN A 190 2.64 -5.24 19.04
CA ASN A 190 3.65 -4.42 19.68
C ASN A 190 2.97 -3.25 20.42
N TYR A 191 2.71 -3.41 21.72
CA TYR A 191 1.99 -2.42 22.53
C TYR A 191 2.59 -1.02 22.44
N GLY A 192 3.92 -0.90 22.53
CA GLY A 192 4.62 0.39 22.41
C GLY A 192 4.39 1.07 21.05
N VAL A 193 4.29 0.29 19.96
CA VAL A 193 3.94 0.80 18.62
C VAL A 193 2.50 1.33 18.60
N MET A 194 1.57 0.58 19.15
CA MET A 194 0.16 1.01 19.23
C MET A 194 0.01 2.29 20.07
N LEU A 195 0.73 2.39 21.18
CA LEU A 195 0.71 3.58 22.04
C LEU A 195 1.30 4.81 21.34
N ARG A 196 2.38 4.64 20.57
CA ARG A 196 2.97 5.73 19.77
C ARG A 196 2.00 6.21 18.70
N ALA A 197 1.39 5.30 17.94
CA ALA A 197 0.38 5.64 16.94
C ALA A 197 -0.82 6.37 17.55
N TRP A 198 -1.30 5.88 18.70
CA TRP A 198 -2.36 6.55 19.44
C TRP A 198 -1.98 7.98 19.87
N ALA A 199 -0.77 8.16 20.41
CA ALA A 199 -0.27 9.46 20.81
C ALA A 199 -0.16 10.41 19.60
N TYR A 200 0.38 9.94 18.48
CA TYR A 200 0.43 10.69 17.23
C TYR A 200 -0.97 11.14 16.78
N ILE A 201 -1.92 10.21 16.66
CA ILE A 201 -3.31 10.51 16.27
C ILE A 201 -3.96 11.52 17.21
N LYS A 202 -3.74 11.38 18.53
CA LYS A 202 -4.28 12.31 19.53
C LYS A 202 -3.65 13.70 19.44
N THR A 203 -2.36 13.76 19.13
CA THR A 203 -1.61 15.03 19.00
C THR A 203 -2.05 15.83 17.79
N VAL A 204 -2.11 15.19 16.61
CA VAL A 204 -2.45 15.89 15.37
C VAL A 204 -3.97 16.08 15.20
N GLY A 205 -4.76 15.19 15.76
CA GLY A 205 -6.23 15.20 15.66
C GLY A 205 -6.74 15.03 14.24
N GLY A 206 -8.07 15.00 14.06
CA GLY A 206 -8.67 14.75 12.74
C GLY A 206 -8.32 15.79 11.68
N LYS A 207 -8.23 17.07 12.06
CA LYS A 207 -7.81 18.15 11.15
C LYS A 207 -6.34 18.00 10.74
N GLY A 208 -5.47 17.63 11.69
CA GLY A 208 -4.05 17.41 11.41
C GLY A 208 -3.83 16.20 10.51
N LEU A 209 -4.54 15.09 10.71
CA LEU A 209 -4.47 13.92 9.84
C LEU A 209 -4.88 14.25 8.41
N LYS A 210 -5.94 15.05 8.22
CA LYS A 210 -6.32 15.55 6.90
C LYS A 210 -5.22 16.41 6.28
N LYS A 211 -4.61 17.30 7.07
CA LYS A 211 -3.50 18.17 6.62
C LYS A 211 -2.25 17.38 6.24
N THR A 212 -1.98 16.27 6.93
CA THR A 212 -0.93 15.31 6.56
C THR A 212 -1.11 14.84 5.11
N THR A 213 -2.33 14.37 4.76
CA THR A 213 -2.63 13.96 3.38
C THR A 213 -2.46 15.10 2.38
N GLU A 214 -3.01 16.28 2.66
CA GLU A 214 -2.89 17.44 1.77
C GLU A 214 -1.42 17.79 1.48
N ASN A 215 -0.58 17.79 2.51
CA ASN A 215 0.85 18.09 2.34
C ASN A 215 1.59 16.99 1.59
N ALA A 216 1.33 15.71 1.88
CA ALA A 216 1.95 14.61 1.17
C ALA A 216 1.64 14.64 -0.33
N VAL A 217 0.37 14.86 -0.69
CA VAL A 217 -0.06 14.98 -2.10
C VAL A 217 0.55 16.21 -2.77
N LEU A 218 0.59 17.35 -2.08
CA LEU A 218 1.19 18.58 -2.61
C LEU A 218 2.68 18.38 -2.88
N ASN A 219 3.42 17.81 -1.94
CA ASN A 219 4.86 17.58 -2.05
C ASN A 219 5.19 16.62 -3.20
N ALA A 220 4.44 15.53 -3.35
CA ALA A 220 4.63 14.58 -4.44
C ALA A 220 4.43 15.25 -5.82
N ASN A 221 3.33 15.98 -5.99
CA ASN A 221 3.04 16.67 -7.25
C ASN A 221 4.01 17.82 -7.53
N TYR A 222 4.53 18.48 -6.50
CA TYR A 222 5.59 19.48 -6.65
C TYR A 222 6.85 18.87 -7.26
N LEU A 223 7.36 17.77 -6.68
CA LEU A 223 8.55 17.08 -7.21
C LEU A 223 8.31 16.53 -8.62
N LYS A 224 7.16 15.88 -8.83
CA LYS A 224 6.77 15.35 -10.15
C LYS A 224 6.81 16.43 -11.23
N ALA A 225 6.22 17.59 -10.96
CA ALA A 225 6.18 18.71 -11.91
C ALA A 225 7.56 19.24 -12.26
N ARG A 226 8.52 19.19 -11.31
CA ARG A 226 9.88 19.70 -11.47
C ARG A 226 10.83 18.70 -12.17
N LEU A 227 10.52 17.39 -12.13
CA LEU A 227 11.42 16.32 -12.60
C LEU A 227 11.01 15.68 -13.92
N LYS A 228 9.74 15.80 -14.33
CA LYS A 228 9.17 15.11 -15.50
C LYS A 228 9.80 15.41 -16.86
N GLU A 229 10.51 16.52 -17.00
CA GLU A 229 11.19 16.88 -18.26
C GLU A 229 12.53 16.15 -18.41
N ASP A 230 13.26 15.97 -17.30
CA ASP A 230 14.58 15.33 -17.28
C ASP A 230 14.51 13.81 -17.12
N PHE A 231 13.49 13.30 -16.46
CA PHE A 231 13.23 11.86 -16.27
C PHE A 231 11.93 11.48 -16.97
N GLU A 232 11.89 10.26 -17.45
CA GLU A 232 10.66 9.73 -18.05
C GLU A 232 9.58 9.56 -16.98
N LEU A 233 8.36 10.00 -17.28
CA LEU A 233 7.17 9.81 -16.48
C LEU A 233 6.23 8.83 -17.21
N PRO A 234 6.28 7.53 -16.91
CA PRO A 234 5.52 6.52 -17.65
C PRO A 234 4.00 6.71 -17.56
N TYR A 235 3.53 7.19 -16.41
CA TYR A 235 2.13 7.47 -16.17
C TYR A 235 1.94 8.95 -15.79
N ALA A 236 1.23 9.68 -16.65
CA ALA A 236 1.06 11.13 -16.48
C ALA A 236 -0.15 11.50 -15.59
N GLU A 237 -0.92 10.52 -15.14
CA GLU A 237 -2.10 10.72 -14.28
C GLU A 237 -1.77 11.52 -13.02
N ASP A 238 -2.78 12.18 -12.44
CA ASP A 238 -2.60 12.89 -11.18
C ASP A 238 -2.14 11.95 -10.07
N SER A 239 -1.04 12.32 -9.42
CA SER A 239 -0.47 11.51 -8.34
C SER A 239 -1.02 11.94 -6.99
N LEU A 240 -1.20 10.98 -6.09
CA LEU A 240 -1.49 11.26 -4.69
C LEU A 240 -0.16 11.47 -3.91
N HIS A 241 0.18 10.58 -2.99
CA HIS A 241 1.30 10.76 -2.07
C HIS A 241 2.68 10.39 -2.65
N GLU A 242 2.71 9.70 -3.77
CA GLU A 242 3.93 9.21 -4.43
C GLU A 242 3.75 9.25 -5.95
N PHE A 243 4.86 9.13 -6.67
CA PHE A 243 4.88 8.99 -8.12
C PHE A 243 6.11 8.19 -8.55
N VAL A 244 6.08 7.64 -9.76
CA VAL A 244 7.16 6.82 -10.28
C VAL A 244 7.75 7.46 -11.51
N LEU A 245 9.07 7.67 -11.48
CA LEU A 245 9.87 8.03 -12.64
C LEU A 245 10.57 6.78 -13.19
N SER A 246 10.88 6.80 -14.47
CA SER A 246 11.75 5.80 -15.10
C SER A 246 13.13 6.40 -15.42
N GLY A 247 14.17 5.68 -15.06
CA GLY A 247 15.54 5.94 -15.45
C GLY A 247 15.91 5.35 -16.82
N SER A 248 14.94 4.94 -17.66
CA SER A 248 15.21 4.29 -18.95
C SER A 248 16.03 5.16 -19.90
N ARG A 249 15.75 6.47 -19.96
CA ARG A 249 16.55 7.42 -20.77
C ARG A 249 17.99 7.45 -20.32
N GLN A 250 18.24 7.52 -19.00
CA GLN A 250 19.58 7.52 -18.42
C GLN A 250 20.28 6.18 -18.62
N LYS A 251 19.53 5.09 -18.66
CA LYS A 251 20.05 3.76 -18.97
C LYS A 251 20.58 3.65 -20.40
N GLU A 252 19.92 4.29 -21.35
CA GLU A 252 20.39 4.37 -22.74
C GLU A 252 21.70 5.14 -22.85
N GLU A 253 21.94 6.10 -21.94
CA GLU A 253 23.22 6.84 -21.80
C GLU A 253 24.28 6.06 -20.98
N GLY A 254 23.97 4.82 -20.53
CA GLY A 254 24.90 3.94 -19.82
C GLY A 254 24.76 3.93 -18.31
N VAL A 255 23.84 4.72 -17.71
CA VAL A 255 23.70 4.86 -16.25
C VAL A 255 22.39 4.25 -15.77
N SER A 256 22.49 3.19 -14.96
CA SER A 256 21.31 2.50 -14.37
C SER A 256 20.70 3.30 -13.22
N THR A 257 19.44 3.02 -12.93
CA THR A 257 18.74 3.56 -11.76
C THR A 257 19.48 3.28 -10.43
N LEU A 258 20.14 2.13 -10.30
CA LEU A 258 20.98 1.83 -9.13
C LEU A 258 22.15 2.82 -8.99
N GLN A 259 22.78 3.22 -10.09
CA GLN A 259 23.86 4.20 -10.07
C GLN A 259 23.34 5.59 -9.70
N ILE A 260 22.16 5.98 -10.23
CA ILE A 260 21.48 7.23 -9.82
C ILE A 260 21.20 7.20 -8.30
N ALA A 261 20.66 6.10 -7.78
CA ALA A 261 20.37 5.94 -6.36
C ALA A 261 21.64 6.05 -5.49
N LYS A 262 22.76 5.46 -5.93
CA LYS A 262 24.04 5.59 -5.25
C LYS A 262 24.58 7.02 -5.31
N ARG A 263 24.43 7.70 -6.46
CA ARG A 263 24.88 9.08 -6.61
C ARG A 263 24.09 10.05 -5.74
N LEU A 264 22.79 9.79 -5.50
CA LEU A 264 22.01 10.54 -4.51
C LEU A 264 22.64 10.49 -3.12
N LEU A 265 23.17 9.34 -2.69
CA LEU A 265 23.85 9.21 -1.40
C LEU A 265 25.11 10.07 -1.31
N ASP A 266 25.85 10.26 -2.43
CA ASP A 266 27.01 11.14 -2.47
C ASP A 266 26.62 12.62 -2.27
N TYR A 267 25.38 12.98 -2.55
CA TYR A 267 24.80 14.29 -2.31
C TYR A 267 24.02 14.39 -0.99
N ASP A 268 24.23 13.46 -0.06
CA ASP A 268 23.54 13.37 1.22
C ASP A 268 21.99 13.28 1.08
N GLN A 269 21.52 12.78 -0.07
CA GLN A 269 20.10 12.53 -0.30
C GLN A 269 19.74 11.07 -0.04
N TYR A 270 18.59 10.84 0.57
CA TYR A 270 18.06 9.49 0.73
C TYR A 270 17.55 8.97 -0.62
N ALA A 271 18.09 7.84 -1.05
CA ALA A 271 17.69 7.24 -2.32
C ALA A 271 16.24 6.74 -2.26
N PRO A 272 15.42 6.95 -3.31
CA PRO A 272 14.08 6.40 -3.40
C PRO A 272 14.11 4.87 -3.54
N THR A 273 12.96 4.23 -3.41
CA THR A 273 12.79 2.82 -3.78
C THR A 273 13.02 2.67 -5.28
N ILE A 274 13.91 1.76 -5.67
CA ILE A 274 14.25 1.51 -7.07
C ILE A 274 13.80 0.12 -7.53
N TYR A 275 13.60 -0.03 -8.86
CA TYR A 275 13.15 -1.27 -9.50
C TYR A 275 11.79 -1.77 -8.99
N PHE A 276 11.00 -0.87 -8.47
CA PHE A 276 9.62 -1.11 -8.04
C PHE A 276 8.78 0.16 -8.29
N PRO A 277 7.51 0.04 -8.72
CA PRO A 277 6.79 -1.18 -9.08
C PRO A 277 7.30 -1.83 -10.38
N LEU A 278 7.10 -3.16 -10.53
CA LEU A 278 7.67 -3.95 -11.62
C LEU A 278 7.13 -3.59 -13.01
N VAL A 279 5.98 -2.95 -13.07
CA VAL A 279 5.35 -2.47 -14.31
C VAL A 279 6.12 -1.31 -14.97
N VAL A 280 7.06 -0.69 -14.23
CA VAL A 280 7.92 0.38 -14.73
C VAL A 280 9.37 -0.10 -14.82
N LYS A 281 9.94 -0.04 -16.02
CA LYS A 281 11.37 -0.33 -16.21
C LYS A 281 12.23 0.76 -15.59
N GLU A 282 13.36 0.37 -14.98
CA GLU A 282 14.27 1.30 -14.29
C GLU A 282 13.52 2.26 -13.34
N ALA A 283 12.54 1.72 -12.61
CA ALA A 283 11.65 2.49 -11.73
C ALA A 283 12.39 3.19 -10.60
N MET A 284 11.95 4.40 -10.30
CA MET A 284 12.28 5.19 -9.10
C MET A 284 10.96 5.66 -8.48
N MET A 285 10.54 5.04 -7.38
CA MET A 285 9.33 5.43 -6.64
C MET A 285 9.68 6.51 -5.63
N ILE A 286 9.14 7.70 -5.81
CA ILE A 286 9.44 8.86 -4.98
C ILE A 286 8.22 9.21 -4.13
N GLU A 287 8.37 9.11 -2.81
CA GLU A 287 7.38 9.46 -1.81
C GLU A 287 7.97 10.53 -0.87
N PRO A 288 7.80 11.82 -1.18
CA PRO A 288 8.13 12.88 -0.22
C PRO A 288 7.05 12.90 0.86
N THR A 289 7.46 12.77 2.11
CA THR A 289 6.50 12.79 3.20
C THR A 289 5.94 14.20 3.46
N GLU A 290 4.86 14.29 4.19
CA GLU A 290 4.24 15.55 4.61
C GLU A 290 5.15 16.42 5.50
N THR A 291 6.22 15.86 6.03
CA THR A 291 7.17 16.54 6.90
C THR A 291 8.25 17.31 6.14
N GLU A 292 8.39 17.06 4.84
CA GLU A 292 9.36 17.76 4.01
C GLU A 292 8.93 19.21 3.77
N ASN A 293 9.86 20.14 3.96
CA ASN A 293 9.66 21.55 3.67
C ASN A 293 10.12 21.89 2.23
N ILE A 294 9.83 23.09 1.78
CA ILE A 294 10.12 23.50 0.40
C ILE A 294 11.64 23.50 0.11
N GLU A 295 12.46 23.85 1.09
CA GLU A 295 13.91 23.88 0.94
C GLU A 295 14.47 22.48 0.73
N THR A 296 13.97 21.46 1.45
CA THR A 296 14.41 20.07 1.24
C THR A 296 13.90 19.51 -0.07
N LEU A 297 12.69 19.86 -0.49
CA LEU A 297 12.16 19.47 -1.81
C LEU A 297 12.95 20.10 -2.95
N ASP A 298 13.27 21.39 -2.88
CA ASP A 298 14.10 22.09 -3.87
C ASP A 298 15.50 21.50 -3.94
N HIS A 299 16.11 21.20 -2.80
CA HIS A 299 17.43 20.58 -2.77
C HIS A 299 17.42 19.19 -3.42
N PHE A 300 16.39 18.37 -3.19
CA PHE A 300 16.23 17.09 -3.88
C PHE A 300 16.09 17.27 -5.39
N VAL A 301 15.28 18.23 -5.86
CA VAL A 301 15.14 18.57 -7.28
C VAL A 301 16.46 18.98 -7.89
N GLU A 302 17.18 19.91 -7.25
CA GLU A 302 18.49 20.39 -7.74
C GLU A 302 19.49 19.25 -7.84
N THR A 303 19.52 18.34 -6.87
CA THR A 303 20.37 17.16 -6.89
C THR A 303 20.03 16.24 -8.06
N MET A 304 18.75 15.89 -8.24
CA MET A 304 18.30 15.06 -9.36
C MET A 304 18.65 15.67 -10.73
N LEU A 305 18.42 16.97 -10.89
CA LEU A 305 18.78 17.69 -12.12
C LEU A 305 20.29 17.78 -12.34
N THR A 306 21.07 17.86 -11.27
CA THR A 306 22.52 17.82 -11.33
C THR A 306 23.00 16.44 -11.80
N ILE A 307 22.48 15.37 -11.22
CA ILE A 307 22.78 14.00 -11.66
C ILE A 307 22.40 13.78 -13.12
N SER A 308 21.23 14.29 -13.56
CA SER A 308 20.83 14.21 -14.98
C SER A 308 21.82 14.91 -15.90
N ARG A 309 22.40 16.05 -15.50
CA ARG A 309 23.45 16.75 -16.26
C ARG A 309 24.77 15.99 -16.26
N GLU A 310 25.21 15.50 -15.11
CA GLU A 310 26.43 14.67 -14.98
C GLU A 310 26.36 13.46 -15.91
N ILE A 311 25.24 12.78 -16.02
CA ILE A 311 25.05 11.63 -16.91
C ILE A 311 25.26 12.03 -18.36
N LYS A 312 24.71 13.17 -18.80
CA LYS A 312 24.86 13.67 -20.18
C LYS A 312 26.30 14.12 -20.50
N GLU A 313 27.03 14.66 -19.51
CA GLU A 313 28.37 15.19 -19.69
C GLU A 313 29.45 14.13 -19.53
N ASN A 314 29.30 13.19 -18.60
CA ASN A 314 30.28 12.15 -18.29
C ASN A 314 29.66 10.92 -17.62
N PRO A 315 29.07 10.00 -18.39
CA PRO A 315 28.38 8.84 -17.84
C PRO A 315 29.31 7.82 -17.14
N GLU A 316 30.62 7.95 -17.27
CA GLU A 316 31.59 7.07 -16.60
C GLU A 316 31.96 7.54 -15.17
N MET A 317 31.44 8.66 -14.74
CA MET A 317 31.67 9.22 -13.41
C MET A 317 30.69 8.65 -12.40
#